data_1e171c1cd7eaefd6e366e15f6ac840cc
#
_entry.id   1e171c1cd7eaefd6e366e15f6ac840cc
#
_cell.length_a   1.000
_cell.length_b   1.000
_cell.length_c   1.000
_cell.angle_alpha   90.00
_cell.angle_beta   90.00
_cell.angle_gamma   90.00
#
_symmetry.space_group_name_H-M   'P 1'
#
loop_
_entity.id
_entity.type
_entity.pdbx_description
1 polymer ?
#
loop_
_entity_poly.entity_id
_entity_poly.type
_entity_poly.pdbx_seq_one_letter_code
_entity_poly.pdbx_strand_id
1 'polypeptide(L)'
;MMNLVLIGIGAGAAAALLFASVISGALLSIPLFYLAPLPIMIAGLGWSHWAALIAAGIGSISLGLALGTVFFFGFLADAGIPAWWLGYLAMLARPLAASGNGHEQPPLEWYPSGRIVMWAAILAAMVVIVAIPNFCTDAHTFV
;
A
#
# COMPACT_ATOMS: atom_id res chain seq x y z
N MET A 1 -22.50 -0.32 -0.28
CA MET A 1 -21.49 0.06 -1.28
C MET A 1 -21.04 1.52 -1.15
N MET A 2 -21.94 2.47 -0.91
CA MET A 2 -21.60 3.90 -0.80
C MET A 2 -20.58 4.22 0.32
N ASN A 3 -20.71 3.60 1.49
CA ASN A 3 -19.77 3.78 2.61
C ASN A 3 -18.36 3.30 2.29
N LEU A 4 -18.23 2.24 1.49
CA LEU A 4 -16.95 1.65 1.10
C LEU A 4 -16.17 2.59 0.17
N VAL A 5 -16.88 3.24 -0.75
CA VAL A 5 -16.31 4.23 -1.67
C VAL A 5 -15.88 5.48 -0.90
N LEU A 6 -16.70 5.99 0.03
CA LEU A 6 -16.37 7.15 0.85
C LEU A 6 -15.11 6.93 1.70
N ILE A 7 -14.99 5.73 2.30
CA ILE A 7 -13.81 5.35 3.09
C ILE A 7 -12.57 5.26 2.18
N GLY A 8 -12.71 4.64 1.00
CA GLY A 8 -11.65 4.56 0.01
C GLY A 8 -11.16 5.95 -0.45
N ILE A 9 -12.10 6.88 -0.71
CA ILE A 9 -11.77 8.27 -1.07
C ILE A 9 -11.00 8.97 0.07
N GLY A 10 -11.51 8.87 1.29
CA GLY A 10 -10.86 9.50 2.46
C GLY A 10 -9.47 8.94 2.73
N ALA A 11 -9.31 7.63 2.68
CA ALA A 11 -8.02 6.97 2.87
C ALA A 11 -7.04 7.29 1.73
N GLY A 12 -7.52 7.32 0.48
CA GLY A 12 -6.71 7.69 -0.69
C GLY A 12 -6.23 9.14 -0.63
N ALA A 13 -7.11 10.08 -0.27
CA ALA A 13 -6.75 11.48 -0.09
C ALA A 13 -5.73 11.66 1.04
N ALA A 14 -5.93 11.00 2.19
CA ALA A 14 -4.98 11.05 3.30
C ALA A 14 -3.60 10.50 2.89
N ALA A 15 -3.56 9.35 2.20
CA ALA A 15 -2.32 8.76 1.71
C ALA A 15 -1.61 9.68 0.70
N ALA A 16 -2.35 10.31 -0.21
CA ALA A 16 -1.81 11.26 -1.18
C ALA A 16 -1.20 12.49 -0.50
N LEU A 17 -1.84 13.04 0.52
CA LEU A 17 -1.31 14.17 1.29
C LEU A 17 -0.04 13.80 2.05
N LEU A 18 0.00 12.62 2.67
CA LEU A 18 1.19 12.11 3.35
C LEU A 18 2.35 11.93 2.37
N PHE A 19 2.09 11.37 1.20
CA PHE A 19 3.09 11.21 0.16
C PHE A 19 3.58 12.55 -0.41
N ALA A 20 2.66 13.49 -0.67
CA ALA A 20 2.97 14.82 -1.17
C ALA A 20 3.79 15.66 -0.17
N SER A 21 3.77 15.31 1.12
CA SER A 21 4.53 16.02 2.15
C SER A 21 6.03 16.05 1.87
N VAL A 22 6.56 15.08 1.10
CA VAL A 22 7.98 15.03 0.71
C VAL A 22 8.42 16.27 -0.06
N ILE A 23 7.50 16.90 -0.79
CA ILE A 23 7.78 18.13 -1.59
C ILE A 23 8.09 19.33 -0.70
N SER A 24 7.60 19.35 0.53
CA SER A 24 7.84 20.45 1.47
C SER A 24 9.30 20.54 1.95
N GLY A 25 10.10 19.46 1.78
CA GLY A 25 11.50 19.40 2.19
C GLY A 25 11.76 19.53 3.70
N ALA A 26 10.69 19.51 4.51
CA ALA A 26 10.82 19.58 5.96
C ALA A 26 11.31 18.24 6.54
N LEU A 27 12.05 18.28 7.65
CA LEU A 27 12.55 17.05 8.32
C LEU A 27 11.40 16.08 8.68
N LEU A 28 10.22 16.61 9.01
CA LEU A 28 9.01 15.84 9.29
C LEU A 28 8.40 15.16 8.06
N SER A 29 8.78 15.54 6.85
CA SER A 29 8.25 14.96 5.61
C SER A 29 8.68 13.52 5.43
N ILE A 30 9.87 13.16 5.90
CA ILE A 30 10.41 11.79 5.77
C ILE A 30 9.52 10.78 6.52
N PRO A 31 9.24 10.93 7.83
CA PRO A 31 8.34 10.00 8.51
C PRO A 31 6.91 10.03 7.93
N LEU A 32 6.40 11.20 7.50
CA LEU A 32 5.08 11.27 6.89
C LEU A 32 5.01 10.48 5.58
N PHE A 33 6.04 10.55 4.76
CA PHE A 33 6.15 9.77 3.53
C PHE A 33 6.06 8.27 3.81
N TYR A 34 6.80 7.76 4.80
CA TYR A 34 6.74 6.35 5.20
C TYR A 34 5.39 5.92 5.79
N LEU A 35 4.61 6.87 6.31
CA LEU A 35 3.26 6.62 6.79
C LEU A 35 2.21 6.60 5.66
N ALA A 36 2.54 7.04 4.45
CA ALA A 36 1.60 7.11 3.32
C ALA A 36 0.87 5.79 3.00
N PRO A 37 1.47 4.59 3.09
CA PRO A 37 0.78 3.33 2.88
C PRO A 37 -0.24 2.98 3.97
N LEU A 38 -0.11 3.53 5.19
CA LEU A 38 -0.96 3.15 6.33
C LEU A 38 -2.45 3.41 6.12
N PRO A 39 -2.91 4.58 5.65
CA PRO A 39 -4.34 4.79 5.41
C PRO A 39 -4.94 3.78 4.44
N ILE A 40 -4.19 3.37 3.41
CA ILE A 40 -4.61 2.36 2.44
C ILE A 40 -4.75 0.99 3.11
N MET A 41 -3.76 0.60 3.92
CA MET A 41 -3.79 -0.66 4.67
C MET A 41 -4.94 -0.69 5.68
N ILE A 42 -5.17 0.41 6.42
CA ILE A 42 -6.28 0.51 7.38
C ILE A 42 -7.63 0.36 6.66
N ALA A 43 -7.82 1.00 5.51
CA ALA A 43 -9.02 0.86 4.71
C ALA A 43 -9.20 -0.59 4.21
N GLY A 44 -8.12 -1.24 3.79
CA GLY A 44 -8.11 -2.64 3.36
C GLY A 44 -8.48 -3.62 4.46
N LEU A 45 -7.80 -3.53 5.59
CA LEU A 45 -7.99 -4.44 6.72
C LEU A 45 -9.32 -4.20 7.46
N GLY A 46 -9.76 -2.93 7.54
CA GLY A 46 -10.97 -2.56 8.28
C GLY A 46 -12.28 -2.83 7.54
N TRP A 47 -12.28 -2.76 6.22
CA TRP A 47 -13.52 -2.86 5.43
C TRP A 47 -13.44 -3.93 4.34
N SER A 48 -12.51 -3.82 3.41
CA SER A 48 -12.37 -4.77 2.30
C SER A 48 -11.14 -4.44 1.47
N HIS A 49 -10.56 -5.45 0.82
CA HIS A 49 -9.49 -5.26 -0.17
C HIS A 49 -9.89 -4.32 -1.32
N TRP A 50 -11.20 -4.23 -1.64
CA TRP A 50 -11.73 -3.27 -2.61
C TRP A 50 -11.61 -1.82 -2.16
N ALA A 51 -11.78 -1.55 -0.85
CA ALA A 51 -11.59 -0.22 -0.30
C ALA A 51 -10.14 0.25 -0.41
N ALA A 52 -9.18 -0.65 -0.17
CA ALA A 52 -7.76 -0.36 -0.36
C ALA A 52 -7.42 -0.08 -1.84
N LEU A 53 -8.02 -0.82 -2.76
CA LEU A 53 -7.80 -0.63 -4.19
C LEU A 53 -8.36 0.73 -4.67
N ILE A 54 -9.55 1.10 -4.21
CA ILE A 54 -10.14 2.42 -4.46
C ILE A 54 -9.26 3.52 -3.86
N ALA A 55 -8.77 3.34 -2.63
CA ALA A 55 -7.89 4.30 -1.97
C ALA A 55 -6.57 4.49 -2.74
N ALA A 56 -5.94 3.39 -3.18
CA ALA A 56 -4.73 3.45 -4.00
C ALA A 56 -4.97 4.16 -5.34
N GLY A 57 -6.09 3.86 -6.02
CA GLY A 57 -6.48 4.49 -7.27
C GLY A 57 -6.72 6.00 -7.13
N ILE A 58 -7.50 6.40 -6.13
CA ILE A 58 -7.81 7.82 -5.89
C ILE A 58 -6.56 8.58 -5.45
N GLY A 59 -5.73 8.00 -4.57
CA GLY A 59 -4.47 8.60 -4.15
C GLY A 59 -3.54 8.85 -5.34
N SER A 60 -3.36 7.85 -6.22
CA SER A 60 -2.52 8.00 -7.41
C SER A 60 -3.07 9.00 -8.41
N ILE A 61 -4.39 8.98 -8.69
CA ILE A 61 -5.02 9.93 -9.62
C ILE A 61 -4.89 11.36 -9.09
N SER A 62 -5.16 11.61 -7.82
CA SER A 62 -5.06 12.95 -7.23
C SER A 62 -3.62 13.49 -7.29
N LEU A 63 -2.61 12.66 -7.01
CA LEU A 63 -1.21 13.05 -7.16
C LEU A 63 -0.81 13.26 -8.62
N GLY A 64 -1.30 12.41 -9.53
CA GLY A 64 -1.05 12.54 -10.95
C GLY A 64 -1.60 13.84 -11.54
N LEU A 65 -2.80 14.24 -11.11
CA LEU A 65 -3.42 15.50 -11.54
C LEU A 65 -2.76 16.74 -10.93
N ALA A 66 -2.31 16.65 -9.67
CA ALA A 66 -1.72 17.76 -8.95
C ALA A 66 -0.24 17.98 -9.30
N LEU A 67 0.54 16.92 -9.44
CA LEU A 67 2.01 16.94 -9.48
C LEU A 67 2.61 16.29 -10.74
N GLY A 68 1.76 15.65 -11.55
CA GLY A 68 2.17 15.02 -12.81
C GLY A 68 2.31 13.51 -12.76
N THR A 69 2.53 12.93 -13.96
CA THR A 69 2.51 11.48 -14.18
C THR A 69 3.59 10.71 -13.42
N VAL A 70 4.72 11.33 -13.13
CA VAL A 70 5.80 10.70 -12.35
C VAL A 70 5.34 10.40 -10.92
N PHE A 71 4.62 11.34 -10.28
CA PHE A 71 4.06 11.15 -8.95
C PHE A 71 2.92 10.13 -8.93
N PHE A 72 2.15 10.03 -10.02
CA PHE A 72 1.14 8.98 -10.20
C PHE A 72 1.78 7.59 -10.10
N PHE A 73 2.76 7.31 -10.94
CA PHE A 73 3.43 6.00 -10.98
C PHE A 73 4.27 5.75 -9.74
N GLY A 74 4.94 6.78 -9.21
CA GLY A 74 5.71 6.69 -7.97
C GLY A 74 4.84 6.27 -6.79
N PHE A 75 3.73 6.96 -6.55
CA PHE A 75 2.81 6.61 -5.47
C PHE A 75 2.19 5.22 -5.66
N LEU A 76 1.79 4.87 -6.88
CA LEU A 76 1.18 3.59 -7.19
C LEU A 76 2.14 2.43 -6.91
N ALA A 77 3.42 2.57 -7.31
CA ALA A 77 4.44 1.54 -7.14
C ALA A 77 4.95 1.45 -5.69
N ASP A 78 5.13 2.59 -5.02
CA ASP A 78 5.76 2.68 -3.70
C ASP A 78 4.77 2.46 -2.55
N ALA A 79 3.56 3.01 -2.65
CA ALA A 79 2.56 2.94 -1.60
C ALA A 79 1.31 2.14 -1.99
N GLY A 80 0.74 2.39 -3.17
CA GLY A 80 -0.56 1.86 -3.56
C GLY A 80 -0.59 0.34 -3.70
N ILE A 81 0.22 -0.19 -4.62
CA ILE A 81 0.27 -1.64 -4.91
C ILE A 81 0.79 -2.43 -3.70
N PRO A 82 1.91 -2.07 -3.05
CA PRO A 82 2.40 -2.80 -1.90
C PRO A 82 1.40 -2.84 -0.74
N ALA A 83 0.76 -1.71 -0.40
CA ALA A 83 -0.21 -1.65 0.68
C ALA A 83 -1.46 -2.49 0.39
N TRP A 84 -1.99 -2.42 -0.84
CA TRP A 84 -3.11 -3.24 -1.27
C TRP A 84 -2.76 -4.73 -1.23
N TRP A 85 -1.61 -5.12 -1.79
CA TRP A 85 -1.19 -6.53 -1.86
C TRP A 85 -0.95 -7.14 -0.49
N LEU A 86 -0.22 -6.43 0.39
CA LEU A 86 0.05 -6.90 1.74
C LEU A 86 -1.23 -6.96 2.59
N GLY A 87 -2.12 -5.98 2.44
CA GLY A 87 -3.44 -5.99 3.08
C GLY A 87 -4.30 -7.17 2.60
N TYR A 88 -4.30 -7.48 1.32
CA TYR A 88 -4.98 -8.64 0.76
C TYR A 88 -4.42 -9.95 1.33
N LEU A 89 -3.09 -10.13 1.34
CA LEU A 89 -2.45 -11.31 1.90
C LEU A 89 -2.75 -11.48 3.40
N ALA A 90 -2.77 -10.39 4.16
CA ALA A 90 -3.07 -10.42 5.59
C ALA A 90 -4.50 -10.91 5.88
N MET A 91 -5.44 -10.70 4.95
CA MET A 91 -6.83 -11.15 5.08
C MET A 91 -7.07 -12.58 4.59
N LEU A 92 -6.07 -13.24 3.98
CA LEU A 92 -6.21 -14.64 3.55
C LEU A 92 -6.23 -15.56 4.78
N ALA A 93 -7.40 -16.11 5.06
CA ALA A 93 -7.58 -17.17 6.04
C ALA A 93 -8.02 -18.46 5.32
N ARG A 94 -7.41 -19.57 5.67
CA ARG A 94 -7.77 -20.88 5.12
C ARG A 94 -8.46 -21.71 6.21
N PRO A 95 -9.67 -22.29 5.96
CA PRO A 95 -10.24 -23.25 6.87
C PRO A 95 -9.39 -24.52 6.84
N LEU A 96 -8.90 -24.94 8.01
CA LEU A 96 -8.28 -26.25 8.15
C LEU A 96 -9.35 -27.33 8.01
N ALA A 97 -9.03 -28.43 7.32
CA ALA A 97 -9.92 -29.55 7.19
C ALA A 97 -10.34 -30.03 8.60
N ALA A 98 -11.65 -30.13 8.84
CA ALA A 98 -12.19 -30.55 10.12
C ALA A 98 -11.64 -31.94 10.47
N SER A 99 -10.85 -32.00 11.55
CA SER A 99 -10.43 -33.28 12.12
C SER A 99 -11.61 -33.86 12.88
N GLY A 100 -12.41 -34.68 12.19
CA GLY A 100 -13.12 -35.84 12.69
C GLY A 100 -14.22 -35.73 13.75
N ASN A 101 -14.50 -34.62 14.43
CA ASN A 101 -15.55 -34.51 15.45
C ASN A 101 -16.56 -33.42 15.09
N GLY A 102 -17.69 -33.84 14.57
CA GLY A 102 -18.70 -33.11 13.84
C GLY A 102 -19.46 -31.95 14.52
N HIS A 103 -18.93 -31.24 15.49
CA HIS A 103 -19.60 -30.11 16.15
C HIS A 103 -18.72 -28.88 16.40
N GLU A 104 -17.44 -28.89 16.06
CA GLU A 104 -16.58 -27.72 16.20
C GLU A 104 -16.35 -27.09 14.82
N GLN A 105 -16.50 -25.76 14.74
CA GLN A 105 -16.14 -25.02 13.53
C GLN A 105 -14.65 -25.25 13.27
N PRO A 106 -14.25 -25.53 12.01
CA PRO A 106 -12.85 -25.78 11.69
C PRO A 106 -12.02 -24.56 12.07
N PRO A 107 -10.89 -24.72 12.77
CA PRO A 107 -10.02 -23.61 13.12
C PRO A 107 -9.53 -22.92 11.84
N LEU A 108 -9.62 -21.59 11.83
CA LEU A 108 -9.15 -20.76 10.73
C LEU A 108 -7.63 -20.60 10.86
N GLU A 109 -6.89 -21.07 9.87
CA GLU A 109 -5.48 -20.79 9.74
C GLU A 109 -5.28 -19.50 8.95
N TRP A 110 -4.78 -18.47 9.62
CA TRP A 110 -4.44 -17.21 8.98
C TRP A 110 -3.13 -17.35 8.18
N TYR A 111 -3.01 -16.57 7.13
CA TYR A 111 -1.80 -16.58 6.31
C TYR A 111 -0.56 -16.34 7.19
N PRO A 112 0.49 -17.21 7.10
CA PRO A 112 1.63 -17.15 7.99
C PRO A 112 2.31 -15.77 7.96
N SER A 113 2.43 -15.14 9.13
CA SER A 113 3.03 -13.80 9.25
C SER A 113 4.44 -13.70 8.65
N GLY A 114 5.24 -14.77 8.74
CA GLY A 114 6.56 -14.85 8.12
C GLY A 114 6.54 -14.69 6.59
N ARG A 115 5.50 -15.18 5.90
CA ARG A 115 5.35 -15.01 4.45
C ARG A 115 4.97 -13.57 4.09
N ILE A 116 4.19 -12.89 4.93
CA ILE A 116 3.87 -11.46 4.74
C ILE A 116 5.15 -10.63 4.83
N VAL A 117 5.99 -10.90 5.83
CA VAL A 117 7.30 -10.23 5.99
C VAL A 117 8.21 -10.49 4.78
N MET A 118 8.24 -11.72 4.28
CA MET A 118 9.01 -12.06 3.07
C MET A 118 8.51 -11.27 1.85
N TRP A 119 7.19 -11.17 1.64
CA TRP A 119 6.62 -10.36 0.56
C TRP A 119 6.92 -8.88 0.73
N ALA A 120 6.85 -8.35 1.95
CA ALA A 120 7.22 -6.97 2.25
C ALA A 120 8.68 -6.68 1.91
N ALA A 121 9.59 -7.61 2.24
CA ALA A 121 11.00 -7.48 1.90
C ALA A 121 11.25 -7.52 0.39
N ILE A 122 10.57 -8.41 -0.36
CA ILE A 122 10.67 -8.50 -1.81
C ILE A 122 10.16 -7.20 -2.47
N LEU A 123 9.02 -6.69 -2.03
CA LEU A 123 8.45 -5.44 -2.56
C LEU A 123 9.37 -4.25 -2.27
N ALA A 124 9.91 -4.16 -1.05
CA ALA A 124 10.87 -3.12 -0.70
C ALA A 124 12.15 -3.20 -1.56
N ALA A 125 12.68 -4.40 -1.79
CA ALA A 125 13.83 -4.60 -2.66
C ALA A 125 13.54 -4.20 -4.10
N MET A 126 12.35 -4.50 -4.63
CA MET A 126 11.94 -4.10 -5.98
C MET A 126 11.85 -2.57 -6.11
N VAL A 127 11.28 -1.89 -5.11
CA VAL A 127 11.21 -0.41 -5.10
C VAL A 127 12.61 0.20 -5.14
N VAL A 128 13.54 -0.32 -4.33
CA VAL A 128 14.93 0.15 -4.32
C VAL A 128 15.60 -0.07 -5.68
N ILE A 129 15.44 -1.26 -6.29
CA ILE A 129 16.03 -1.58 -7.60
C ILE A 129 15.50 -0.64 -8.69
N VAL A 130 14.21 -0.31 -8.67
CA VAL A 130 13.60 0.62 -9.64
C VAL A 130 14.05 2.07 -9.39
N ALA A 131 14.34 2.44 -8.15
CA ALA A 131 14.82 3.78 -7.79
C ALA A 131 16.26 4.05 -8.23
N ILE A 132 17.15 3.05 -8.19
CA ILE A 132 18.59 3.21 -8.51
C ILE A 132 18.83 3.84 -9.89
N PRO A 133 18.22 3.40 -11.01
CA PRO A 133 18.46 3.99 -12.32
C PRO A 133 18.08 5.48 -12.38
N ASN A 134 17.04 5.89 -11.67
CA ASN A 134 16.61 7.30 -11.65
C ASN A 134 17.65 8.19 -10.99
N PHE A 135 18.27 7.75 -9.88
CA PHE A 135 19.36 8.48 -9.23
C PHE A 135 20.63 8.52 -10.08
N CYS A 136 20.93 7.46 -10.84
CA CYS A 136 22.11 7.44 -11.72
C CYS A 136 21.94 8.36 -12.94
N THR A 137 20.72 8.55 -13.45
CA THR A 137 20.46 9.41 -14.61
C THR A 137 20.60 10.88 -14.24
N ASP A 138 20.14 11.28 -13.05
CA ASP A 138 20.26 12.66 -12.57
C ASP A 138 21.72 13.04 -12.27
N ALA A 139 22.54 12.09 -11.82
CA ALA A 139 23.95 12.33 -11.56
C ALA A 139 24.76 12.69 -12.83
N HIS A 140 24.36 12.20 -14.00
CA HIS A 140 24.99 12.53 -15.28
C HIS A 140 24.62 13.90 -15.86
N THR A 141 23.56 14.54 -15.34
CA THR A 141 23.14 15.87 -15.79
C THR A 141 23.90 17.02 -15.09
N PHE A 142 24.66 16.70 -14.04
CA PHE A 142 25.46 17.68 -13.27
C PHE A 142 26.96 17.69 -13.62
N VAL A 143 27.41 16.92 -14.62
CA VAL A 143 28.77 16.93 -15.17
C VAL A 143 28.78 17.48 -16.57
#